data_33e235d98ce59f0edc38b904b962ccd0
#
_entry.id   33e235d98ce59f0edc38b904b962ccd0
#
_cell.length_a   1.000
_cell.length_b   1.000
_cell.length_c   1.000
_cell.angle_alpha   90.00
_cell.angle_beta   90.00
_cell.angle_gamma   90.00
#
_symmetry.space_group_name_H-M   'P 1'
#
loop_
_entity.id
_entity.type
_entity.pdbx_description
1 polymer ?
#
loop_
_entity_poly.entity_id
_entity_poly.type
_entity_poly.pdbx_seq_one_letter_code
_entity_poly.pdbx_strand_id
1 'polypeptide(L)'
;MCRLLAFTSLERKSFYDVVGADFEKFVALSAEHKDGWGLAHDGQILKDLLAAKDSESLALASVETLTDGALLHLRLASKGITINIDNNHPFTYGTTTFMHNGTIRPADTAEQFINQKYKGLITGTTDSERFFYALLSQVDELGLVEGVRKTVNLIRSIADYSALNIMVQTPDTLIAVCEFNEENTTEWSGPDHYELRFTQRGEDFLIASTGWGNTDWQ
;
A
#
# COMPACT_ATOMS: atom_id res chain seq x y z
N MET A 1 -9.56 8.20 0.75
CA MET A 1 -8.18 7.72 0.59
C MET A 1 -8.00 6.40 1.27
N CYS A 2 -7.01 5.61 0.84
CA CYS A 2 -6.83 4.21 1.23
C CYS A 2 -6.27 4.02 2.65
N ARG A 3 -6.18 2.77 3.14
CA ARG A 3 -5.49 2.40 4.36
C ARG A 3 -4.52 1.26 4.09
N LEU A 4 -3.37 1.35 4.71
CA LEU A 4 -2.24 0.44 4.52
C LEU A 4 -1.93 -0.25 5.85
N LEU A 5 -1.69 -1.55 5.82
CA LEU A 5 -1.16 -2.32 6.94
C LEU A 5 -0.17 -3.34 6.40
N ALA A 6 1.00 -3.44 7.01
CA ALA A 6 2.01 -4.42 6.66
C ALA A 6 2.66 -4.99 7.93
N PHE A 7 3.20 -6.19 7.79
CA PHE A 7 4.07 -6.76 8.81
C PHE A 7 5.24 -7.52 8.18
N THR A 8 6.28 -7.70 8.99
CA THR A 8 7.33 -8.71 8.80
C THR A 8 7.56 -9.45 10.11
N SER A 9 7.92 -10.73 10.02
CA SER A 9 8.23 -11.60 11.16
C SER A 9 9.42 -12.48 10.84
N LEU A 10 10.14 -12.96 11.86
CA LEU A 10 11.18 -13.98 11.69
C LEU A 10 10.60 -15.40 11.51
N GLU A 11 9.35 -15.61 11.88
CA GLU A 11 8.62 -16.86 11.73
C GLU A 11 7.41 -16.70 10.84
N ARG A 12 7.00 -17.76 10.16
CA ARG A 12 5.75 -17.76 9.38
C ARG A 12 4.55 -17.81 10.31
N LYS A 13 3.75 -16.75 10.28
CA LYS A 13 2.56 -16.54 11.10
C LYS A 13 1.39 -16.09 10.24
N SER A 14 0.17 -16.23 10.75
CA SER A 14 -1.00 -15.65 10.11
C SER A 14 -1.06 -14.14 10.37
N PHE A 15 -1.78 -13.43 9.52
CA PHE A 15 -2.03 -12.00 9.72
C PHE A 15 -2.67 -11.76 11.10
N TYR A 16 -3.61 -12.64 11.47
CA TYR A 16 -4.32 -12.54 12.75
C TYR A 16 -3.40 -12.78 13.95
N ASP A 17 -2.44 -13.72 13.86
CA ASP A 17 -1.49 -13.99 14.95
C ASP A 17 -0.56 -12.79 15.19
N VAL A 18 -0.13 -12.12 14.14
CA VAL A 18 0.79 -10.97 14.23
C VAL A 18 0.07 -9.71 14.67
N VAL A 19 -1.07 -9.40 14.05
CA VAL A 19 -1.80 -8.14 14.29
C VAL A 19 -2.72 -8.26 15.52
N GLY A 20 -3.22 -9.48 15.81
CA GLY A 20 -4.10 -9.74 16.93
C GLY A 20 -5.46 -9.04 16.82
N ALA A 21 -6.01 -8.63 17.95
CA ALA A 21 -7.31 -7.94 18.01
C ALA A 21 -7.33 -6.59 17.24
N ASP A 22 -6.19 -6.04 16.90
CA ASP A 22 -6.10 -4.82 16.10
C ASP A 22 -6.47 -5.06 14.63
N PHE A 23 -6.40 -6.31 14.15
CA PHE A 23 -6.82 -6.68 12.81
C PHE A 23 -8.29 -6.33 12.56
N GLU A 24 -9.18 -6.66 13.48
CA GLU A 24 -10.60 -6.34 13.36
C GLU A 24 -10.87 -4.83 13.35
N LYS A 25 -10.13 -4.07 14.17
CA LYS A 25 -10.22 -2.61 14.19
C LYS A 25 -9.77 -2.01 12.85
N PHE A 26 -8.66 -2.52 12.28
CA PHE A 26 -8.20 -2.07 10.97
C PHE A 26 -9.20 -2.43 9.87
N VAL A 27 -9.71 -3.65 9.84
CA VAL A 27 -10.71 -4.11 8.86
C VAL A 27 -12.01 -3.31 8.97
N ALA A 28 -12.41 -2.88 10.18
CA ALA A 28 -13.59 -2.05 10.40
C ALA A 28 -13.52 -0.70 9.65
N LEU A 29 -12.31 -0.17 9.34
CA LEU A 29 -12.15 1.01 8.50
C LEU A 29 -12.73 0.83 7.10
N SER A 30 -12.95 -0.40 6.64
CA SER A 30 -13.58 -0.68 5.36
C SER A 30 -15.08 -0.34 5.32
N ALA A 31 -15.69 0.08 6.42
CA ALA A 31 -17.00 0.74 6.38
C ALA A 31 -16.96 2.04 5.57
N GLU A 32 -15.83 2.76 5.64
CA GLU A 32 -15.56 3.96 4.85
C GLU A 32 -14.75 3.63 3.59
N HIS A 33 -13.68 2.82 3.73
CA HIS A 33 -12.78 2.39 2.65
C HIS A 33 -13.31 1.14 1.94
N LYS A 34 -14.49 1.26 1.33
CA LYS A 34 -15.36 0.15 0.92
C LYS A 34 -15.19 -0.31 -0.54
N ASP A 35 -14.29 0.33 -1.30
CA ASP A 35 -14.19 0.12 -2.74
C ASP A 35 -13.25 -1.03 -3.12
N GLY A 36 -13.03 -1.93 -2.19
CA GLY A 36 -12.23 -3.14 -2.34
C GLY A 36 -11.10 -3.26 -1.33
N TRP A 37 -10.47 -4.42 -1.35
CA TRP A 37 -9.27 -4.72 -0.57
C TRP A 37 -8.29 -5.55 -1.40
N GLY A 38 -7.06 -5.64 -0.91
CA GLY A 38 -6.08 -6.58 -1.45
C GLY A 38 -5.05 -6.95 -0.42
N LEU A 39 -4.73 -8.24 -0.39
CA LEU A 39 -3.75 -8.89 0.47
C LEU A 39 -2.65 -9.47 -0.41
N ALA A 40 -1.39 -9.18 -0.08
CA ALA A 40 -0.24 -9.80 -0.74
C ALA A 40 0.67 -10.46 0.29
N HIS A 41 1.15 -11.65 -0.06
CA HIS A 41 2.11 -12.45 0.71
C HIS A 41 2.84 -13.42 -0.23
N ASP A 42 4.09 -13.75 0.02
CA ASP A 42 4.86 -14.76 -0.73
C ASP A 42 4.76 -14.63 -2.27
N GLY A 43 4.65 -13.40 -2.79
CA GLY A 43 4.46 -13.15 -4.22
C GLY A 43 3.05 -13.46 -4.76
N GLN A 44 2.12 -13.89 -3.90
CA GLN A 44 0.71 -14.10 -4.23
C GLN A 44 -0.12 -12.85 -3.90
N ILE A 45 -1.19 -12.65 -4.65
CA ILE A 45 -2.13 -11.54 -4.40
C ILE A 45 -3.56 -12.08 -4.40
N LEU A 46 -4.29 -11.72 -3.36
CA LEU A 46 -5.74 -11.85 -3.26
C LEU A 46 -6.36 -10.45 -3.30
N LYS A 47 -7.37 -10.26 -4.14
CA LYS A 47 -8.09 -8.98 -4.27
C LYS A 47 -9.58 -9.22 -4.42
N ASP A 48 -10.37 -8.30 -3.85
CA ASP A 48 -11.81 -8.26 -4.04
C ASP A 48 -12.29 -6.81 -4.11
N LEU A 49 -13.44 -6.58 -4.72
CA LEU A 49 -14.11 -5.28 -4.78
C LEU A 49 -15.13 -5.09 -3.64
N LEU A 50 -15.38 -6.11 -2.84
CA LEU A 50 -16.16 -6.01 -1.61
C LEU A 50 -15.41 -5.19 -0.55
N ALA A 51 -16.16 -4.60 0.37
CA ALA A 51 -15.55 -4.06 1.58
C ALA A 51 -14.90 -5.18 2.39
N ALA A 52 -13.70 -4.95 2.95
CA ALA A 52 -12.95 -5.98 3.67
C ALA A 52 -13.74 -6.61 4.83
N LYS A 53 -14.53 -5.82 5.55
CA LYS A 53 -15.40 -6.30 6.67
C LYS A 53 -16.49 -7.28 6.23
N ASP A 54 -16.85 -7.30 4.95
CA ASP A 54 -17.89 -8.14 4.36
C ASP A 54 -17.30 -9.32 3.55
N SER A 55 -15.97 -9.49 3.58
CA SER A 55 -15.23 -10.46 2.77
C SER A 55 -14.88 -11.71 3.59
N GLU A 56 -15.56 -12.81 3.32
CA GLU A 56 -15.23 -14.12 3.90
C GLU A 56 -13.84 -14.59 3.45
N SER A 57 -13.45 -14.31 2.22
CA SER A 57 -12.14 -14.71 1.68
C SER A 57 -10.98 -13.99 2.38
N LEU A 58 -11.14 -12.71 2.74
CA LEU A 58 -10.14 -12.02 3.56
C LEU A 58 -10.08 -12.58 4.98
N ALA A 59 -11.24 -12.80 5.60
CA ALA A 59 -11.31 -13.36 6.96
C ALA A 59 -10.61 -14.72 7.01
N LEU A 60 -10.87 -15.59 6.04
CA LEU A 60 -10.23 -16.91 5.94
C LEU A 60 -8.72 -16.77 5.71
N ALA A 61 -8.30 -15.97 4.72
CA ALA A 61 -6.89 -15.77 4.39
C ALA A 61 -6.11 -15.18 5.57
N SER A 62 -6.71 -14.29 6.36
CA SER A 62 -6.05 -13.66 7.51
C SER A 62 -5.69 -14.65 8.63
N VAL A 63 -6.36 -15.80 8.69
CA VAL A 63 -6.15 -16.83 9.72
C VAL A 63 -5.36 -18.02 9.16
N GLU A 64 -5.63 -18.44 7.91
CA GLU A 64 -5.07 -19.68 7.37
C GLU A 64 -3.74 -19.47 6.63
N THR A 65 -3.45 -18.25 6.15
CA THR A 65 -2.23 -17.99 5.40
C THR A 65 -1.05 -17.73 6.35
N LEU A 66 -0.08 -18.63 6.36
CA LEU A 66 1.16 -18.46 7.11
C LEU A 66 2.23 -17.85 6.21
N THR A 67 2.80 -16.73 6.63
CA THR A 67 3.85 -15.99 5.91
C THR A 67 4.76 -15.25 6.89
N ASP A 68 5.94 -14.90 6.47
CA ASP A 68 6.89 -14.05 7.21
C ASP A 68 6.77 -12.56 6.87
N GLY A 69 5.85 -12.22 5.98
CA GLY A 69 5.51 -10.84 5.68
C GLY A 69 4.33 -10.70 4.73
N ALA A 70 3.50 -9.69 4.97
CA ALA A 70 2.33 -9.41 4.17
C ALA A 70 1.98 -7.92 4.10
N LEU A 71 1.28 -7.55 3.02
CA LEU A 71 0.70 -6.23 2.79
C LEU A 71 -0.82 -6.34 2.69
N LEU A 72 -1.56 -5.54 3.44
CA LEU A 72 -3.02 -5.41 3.35
C LEU A 72 -3.41 -3.98 3.00
N HIS A 73 -4.21 -3.82 1.98
CA HIS A 73 -4.72 -2.55 1.48
C HIS A 73 -6.24 -2.50 1.56
N LEU A 74 -6.79 -1.42 2.14
CA LEU A 74 -8.22 -1.10 2.08
C LEU A 74 -8.41 0.10 1.15
N ARG A 75 -9.26 -0.05 0.14
CA ARG A 75 -9.41 0.94 -0.92
C ARG A 75 -10.57 1.90 -0.66
N LEU A 76 -10.28 3.20 -0.86
CA LEU A 76 -11.28 4.21 -1.15
C LEU A 76 -10.87 4.90 -2.45
N ALA A 77 -11.60 4.64 -3.51
CA ALA A 77 -11.30 5.14 -4.85
C ALA A 77 -11.44 6.67 -4.90
N SER A 78 -10.48 7.33 -5.54
CA SER A 78 -10.59 8.76 -5.84
C SER A 78 -11.76 9.00 -6.81
N LYS A 79 -12.41 10.17 -6.67
CA LYS A 79 -13.56 10.54 -7.52
C LYS A 79 -13.21 10.44 -9.00
N GLY A 80 -14.02 9.69 -9.76
CA GLY A 80 -13.83 9.50 -11.20
C GLY A 80 -12.96 8.29 -11.59
N ILE A 81 -12.34 7.62 -10.62
CA ILE A 81 -11.58 6.38 -10.90
C ILE A 81 -12.52 5.18 -10.86
N THR A 82 -12.47 4.36 -11.90
CA THR A 82 -13.27 3.13 -12.02
C THR A 82 -12.93 2.13 -10.92
N ILE A 83 -13.94 1.58 -10.28
CA ILE A 83 -13.81 0.48 -9.33
C ILE A 83 -13.70 -0.82 -10.14
N ASN A 84 -12.50 -1.34 -10.26
CA ASN A 84 -12.19 -2.61 -10.91
C ASN A 84 -10.94 -3.23 -10.24
N ILE A 85 -10.68 -4.47 -10.57
CA ILE A 85 -9.59 -5.25 -9.95
C ILE A 85 -8.20 -4.74 -10.39
N ASP A 86 -8.05 -4.25 -11.61
CA ASP A 86 -6.80 -3.74 -12.15
C ASP A 86 -6.35 -2.44 -11.45
N ASN A 87 -7.32 -1.67 -10.95
CA ASN A 87 -7.09 -0.45 -10.18
C ASN A 87 -6.92 -0.72 -8.67
N ASN A 88 -6.99 -1.97 -8.23
CA ASN A 88 -6.91 -2.31 -6.81
C ASN A 88 -5.47 -2.68 -6.41
N HIS A 89 -5.04 -2.20 -5.25
CA HIS A 89 -3.75 -2.59 -4.66
C HIS A 89 -3.84 -3.97 -3.97
N PRO A 90 -2.69 -4.60 -3.67
CA PRO A 90 -1.33 -4.26 -4.09
C PRO A 90 -1.08 -4.51 -5.57
N PHE A 91 -0.07 -3.84 -6.14
CA PHE A 91 0.51 -4.17 -7.43
C PHE A 91 1.72 -5.07 -7.24
N THR A 92 2.03 -5.93 -8.23
CA THR A 92 3.18 -6.83 -8.14
C THR A 92 3.90 -7.00 -9.47
N TYR A 93 5.21 -7.19 -9.41
CA TYR A 93 6.03 -7.63 -10.52
C TYR A 93 7.19 -8.48 -10.00
N GLY A 94 7.28 -9.73 -10.47
CA GLY A 94 8.21 -10.71 -9.89
C GLY A 94 7.91 -10.93 -8.40
N THR A 95 8.90 -10.69 -7.56
CA THR A 95 8.77 -10.79 -6.09
C THR A 95 8.57 -9.45 -5.39
N THR A 96 8.47 -8.35 -6.15
CA THR A 96 8.24 -7.03 -5.59
C THR A 96 6.76 -6.72 -5.55
N THR A 97 6.27 -6.34 -4.38
CA THR A 97 4.88 -5.96 -4.13
C THR A 97 4.83 -4.52 -3.65
N PHE A 98 3.80 -3.78 -4.07
CA PHE A 98 3.67 -2.35 -3.83
C PHE A 98 2.24 -1.95 -3.50
N MET A 99 2.08 -1.08 -2.54
CA MET A 99 0.82 -0.38 -2.30
C MET A 99 1.07 1.10 -2.00
N HIS A 100 0.08 1.93 -2.34
CA HIS A 100 0.14 3.39 -2.23
C HIS A 100 -1.14 3.94 -1.62
N ASN A 101 -1.00 4.91 -0.72
CA ASN A 101 -2.07 5.74 -0.22
C ASN A 101 -1.74 7.21 -0.50
N GLY A 102 -2.43 7.76 -1.47
CA GLY A 102 -2.26 9.13 -1.94
C GLY A 102 -2.90 9.33 -3.31
N THR A 103 -2.62 10.47 -3.90
CA THR A 103 -3.04 10.83 -5.27
C THR A 103 -1.96 11.69 -5.90
N ILE A 104 -1.57 11.34 -7.13
CA ILE A 104 -0.61 12.09 -7.95
C ILE A 104 -1.37 12.69 -9.13
N ARG A 105 -1.13 13.95 -9.44
CA ARG A 105 -1.82 14.67 -10.52
C ARG A 105 -0.81 15.38 -11.43
N PRO A 106 -1.00 15.31 -12.77
CA PRO A 106 -1.86 14.34 -13.49
C PRO A 106 -1.50 12.87 -13.19
N ALA A 107 -2.46 11.94 -13.39
CA ALA A 107 -2.27 10.53 -13.06
C ALA A 107 -1.15 9.84 -13.86
N ASP A 108 -0.82 10.36 -15.04
CA ASP A 108 0.23 9.89 -15.93
C ASP A 108 1.61 10.52 -15.66
N THR A 109 1.72 11.40 -14.66
CA THR A 109 2.97 12.12 -14.36
C THR A 109 4.17 11.19 -14.19
N ALA A 110 3.97 10.03 -13.56
CA ALA A 110 5.05 9.07 -13.33
C ALA A 110 5.47 8.30 -14.60
N GLU A 111 4.68 8.31 -15.70
CA GLU A 111 4.99 7.53 -16.93
C GLU A 111 6.31 7.93 -17.60
N GLN A 112 6.73 9.18 -17.45
CA GLN A 112 7.99 9.65 -18.01
C GLN A 112 9.23 8.97 -17.40
N PHE A 113 9.08 8.38 -16.21
CA PHE A 113 10.13 7.67 -15.48
C PHE A 113 10.08 6.16 -15.68
N ILE A 114 9.09 5.67 -16.43
CA ILE A 114 8.92 4.23 -16.71
C ILE A 114 9.80 3.86 -17.91
N ASN A 115 10.73 2.94 -17.71
CA ASN A 115 11.53 2.44 -18.82
C ASN A 115 10.71 1.51 -19.74
N GLN A 116 11.23 1.24 -20.94
CA GLN A 116 10.51 0.51 -21.99
C GLN A 116 10.10 -0.90 -21.56
N LYS A 117 10.84 -1.52 -20.64
CA LYS A 117 10.55 -2.86 -20.08
C LYS A 117 9.16 -2.93 -19.42
N TYR A 118 8.71 -1.84 -18.79
CA TYR A 118 7.49 -1.81 -17.99
C TYR A 118 6.30 -1.10 -18.64
N LYS A 119 6.53 -0.27 -19.67
CA LYS A 119 5.45 0.54 -20.30
C LYS A 119 4.26 -0.28 -20.78
N GLY A 120 4.51 -1.49 -21.29
CA GLY A 120 3.46 -2.38 -21.82
C GLY A 120 2.71 -3.17 -20.75
N LEU A 121 3.06 -3.02 -19.47
CA LEU A 121 2.47 -3.79 -18.38
C LEU A 121 1.37 -3.05 -17.63
N ILE A 122 1.17 -1.76 -17.91
CA ILE A 122 0.10 -0.96 -17.31
C ILE A 122 -1.25 -1.47 -17.82
N THR A 123 -2.11 -1.91 -16.92
CA THR A 123 -3.44 -2.46 -17.21
C THR A 123 -4.57 -1.60 -16.67
N GLY A 124 -4.33 -0.92 -15.57
CA GLY A 124 -5.29 -0.03 -14.93
C GLY A 124 -5.13 1.43 -15.35
N THR A 125 -5.86 2.29 -14.66
CA THR A 125 -5.92 3.73 -14.95
C THR A 125 -5.40 4.60 -13.80
N THR A 126 -4.86 3.98 -12.73
CA THR A 126 -4.43 4.70 -11.53
C THR A 126 -3.04 5.31 -11.69
N ASP A 127 -2.82 6.43 -11.03
CA ASP A 127 -1.52 7.03 -10.76
C ASP A 127 -0.60 6.07 -10.00
N SER A 128 -1.18 5.29 -9.10
CA SER A 128 -0.46 4.34 -8.25
C SER A 128 0.21 3.21 -9.03
N GLU A 129 -0.44 2.66 -10.07
CA GLU A 129 0.17 1.65 -10.93
C GLU A 129 1.34 2.23 -11.71
N ARG A 130 1.21 3.46 -12.19
CA ARG A 130 2.28 4.19 -12.88
C ARG A 130 3.46 4.50 -11.94
N PHE A 131 3.14 4.87 -10.70
CA PHE A 131 4.15 5.05 -9.66
C PHE A 131 4.93 3.75 -9.41
N PHE A 132 4.23 2.61 -9.33
CA PHE A 132 4.88 1.29 -9.16
C PHE A 132 5.86 0.98 -10.30
N TYR A 133 5.46 1.14 -11.56
CA TYR A 133 6.36 0.85 -12.68
C TYR A 133 7.49 1.88 -12.83
N ALA A 134 7.28 3.13 -12.45
CA ALA A 134 8.36 4.11 -12.34
C ALA A 134 9.37 3.71 -11.25
N LEU A 135 8.87 3.22 -10.09
CA LEU A 135 9.70 2.72 -9.01
C LEU A 135 10.54 1.53 -9.46
N LEU A 136 9.93 0.54 -10.11
CA LEU A 136 10.66 -0.62 -10.63
C LEU A 136 11.76 -0.21 -11.64
N SER A 137 11.51 0.82 -12.45
CA SER A 137 12.49 1.33 -13.39
C SER A 137 13.72 1.91 -12.70
N GLN A 138 13.52 2.66 -11.60
CA GLN A 138 14.63 3.17 -10.80
C GLN A 138 15.31 2.08 -9.96
N VAL A 139 14.55 1.08 -9.50
CA VAL A 139 15.11 -0.07 -8.77
C VAL A 139 16.02 -0.92 -9.66
N ASP A 140 15.66 -1.14 -10.93
CA ASP A 140 16.52 -1.84 -11.90
C ASP A 140 17.89 -1.16 -12.06
N GLU A 141 17.96 0.16 -11.93
CA GLU A 141 19.18 0.94 -12.13
C GLU A 141 20.00 1.12 -10.84
N LEU A 142 19.34 1.31 -9.70
CA LEU A 142 19.96 1.81 -8.47
C LEU A 142 19.91 0.84 -7.30
N GLY A 143 19.18 -0.27 -7.45
CA GLY A 143 18.83 -1.15 -6.34
C GLY A 143 17.65 -0.64 -5.54
N LEU A 144 17.10 -1.49 -4.64
CA LEU A 144 15.81 -1.29 -4.01
C LEU A 144 15.70 0.05 -3.24
N VAL A 145 16.57 0.28 -2.28
CA VAL A 145 16.46 1.45 -1.37
C VAL A 145 16.65 2.76 -2.14
N GLU A 146 17.69 2.85 -2.97
CA GLU A 146 17.98 4.05 -3.74
C GLU A 146 16.95 4.27 -4.85
N GLY A 147 16.43 3.22 -5.47
CA GLY A 147 15.37 3.29 -6.46
C GLY A 147 14.07 3.84 -5.87
N VAL A 148 13.67 3.35 -4.69
CA VAL A 148 12.50 3.89 -3.95
C VAL A 148 12.72 5.37 -3.64
N ARG A 149 13.84 5.72 -3.01
CA ARG A 149 14.17 7.09 -2.65
C ARG A 149 14.18 8.04 -3.87
N LYS A 150 14.80 7.58 -4.95
CA LYS A 150 14.89 8.35 -6.20
C LYS A 150 13.51 8.60 -6.81
N THR A 151 12.66 7.58 -6.86
CA THR A 151 11.32 7.70 -7.47
C THR A 151 10.44 8.66 -6.68
N VAL A 152 10.42 8.55 -5.35
CA VAL A 152 9.66 9.48 -4.49
C VAL A 152 10.13 10.92 -4.73
N ASN A 153 11.44 11.17 -4.74
CA ASN A 153 11.99 12.51 -4.98
C ASN A 153 11.68 13.04 -6.38
N LEU A 154 11.70 12.19 -7.41
CA LEU A 154 11.33 12.59 -8.78
C LEU A 154 9.87 13.03 -8.84
N ILE A 155 8.96 12.23 -8.34
CA ILE A 155 7.52 12.55 -8.33
C ILE A 155 7.27 13.82 -7.50
N ARG A 156 7.83 13.89 -6.29
CA ARG A 156 7.73 15.06 -5.41
C ARG A 156 8.16 16.36 -6.09
N SER A 157 9.17 16.31 -6.95
CA SER A 157 9.73 17.50 -7.60
C SER A 157 8.90 18.05 -8.76
N ILE A 158 7.97 17.26 -9.32
CA ILE A 158 7.27 17.63 -10.57
C ILE A 158 5.74 17.49 -10.51
N ALA A 159 5.22 16.76 -9.53
CA ALA A 159 3.80 16.45 -9.45
C ALA A 159 3.09 17.30 -8.40
N ASP A 160 1.82 17.56 -8.65
CA ASP A 160 0.87 17.88 -7.59
C ASP A 160 0.44 16.56 -6.93
N TYR A 161 0.58 16.43 -5.62
CA TYR A 161 0.22 15.21 -4.89
C TYR A 161 -0.38 15.53 -3.52
N SER A 162 -1.23 14.63 -3.04
CA SER A 162 -1.70 14.67 -1.65
C SER A 162 -0.78 13.91 -0.70
N ALA A 163 -0.42 12.69 -1.08
CA ALA A 163 0.58 11.88 -0.38
C ALA A 163 1.26 10.92 -1.35
N LEU A 164 2.46 10.48 -1.00
CA LEU A 164 3.26 9.45 -1.63
C LEU A 164 3.57 8.34 -0.61
N ASN A 165 2.58 8.04 0.25
CA ASN A 165 2.72 6.98 1.24
C ASN A 165 2.72 5.63 0.55
N ILE A 166 3.83 4.95 0.59
CA ILE A 166 3.99 3.64 -0.04
C ILE A 166 4.53 2.61 0.94
N MET A 167 4.19 1.36 0.65
CA MET A 167 4.89 0.20 1.20
C MET A 167 5.31 -0.70 0.06
N VAL A 168 6.57 -1.08 0.09
CA VAL A 168 7.22 -1.95 -0.90
C VAL A 168 7.76 -3.15 -0.18
N GLN A 169 7.37 -4.35 -0.60
CA GLN A 169 7.84 -5.60 -0.04
C GLN A 169 8.54 -6.44 -1.10
N THR A 170 9.68 -6.96 -0.73
CA THR A 170 10.41 -8.05 -1.41
C THR A 170 10.54 -9.23 -0.44
N PRO A 171 11.06 -10.41 -0.84
CA PRO A 171 11.25 -11.51 0.10
C PRO A 171 12.05 -11.18 1.35
N ASP A 172 13.00 -10.24 1.25
CA ASP A 172 13.96 -9.96 2.33
C ASP A 172 13.76 -8.58 2.97
N THR A 173 12.86 -7.73 2.44
CA THR A 173 12.81 -6.32 2.84
C THR A 173 11.40 -5.74 2.75
N LEU A 174 10.99 -5.03 3.79
CA LEU A 174 9.83 -4.13 3.78
C LEU A 174 10.34 -2.68 3.89
N ILE A 175 9.99 -1.85 2.92
CA ILE A 175 10.23 -0.41 2.94
C ILE A 175 8.89 0.30 3.06
N ALA A 176 8.79 1.24 4.00
CA ALA A 176 7.68 2.17 4.08
C ALA A 176 8.19 3.60 3.93
N VAL A 177 7.45 4.40 3.18
CA VAL A 177 7.69 5.84 3.04
C VAL A 177 6.42 6.56 3.48
N CYS A 178 6.58 7.50 4.40
CA CYS A 178 5.55 8.43 4.81
C CYS A 178 5.93 9.82 4.26
N GLU A 179 5.27 10.22 3.20
CA GLU A 179 5.46 11.53 2.56
C GLU A 179 4.10 12.09 2.16
N PHE A 180 3.76 13.28 2.63
CA PHE A 180 2.50 13.94 2.27
C PHE A 180 2.68 15.45 2.17
N ASN A 181 1.82 16.07 1.38
CA ASN A 181 1.82 17.51 1.16
C ASN A 181 0.74 18.15 2.03
N GLU A 182 1.15 18.84 3.08
CA GLU A 182 0.25 19.50 4.04
C GLU A 182 -0.65 20.55 3.37
N GLU A 183 -0.20 21.18 2.28
CA GLU A 183 -0.97 22.17 1.54
C GLU A 183 -2.09 21.57 0.70
N ASN A 184 -1.99 20.27 0.37
CA ASN A 184 -2.94 19.52 -0.45
C ASN A 184 -3.78 18.51 0.34
N THR A 185 -3.79 18.60 1.64
CA THR A 185 -4.70 17.81 2.47
C THR A 185 -6.13 18.31 2.27
N THR A 186 -7.04 17.39 1.97
CA THR A 186 -8.45 17.73 1.82
C THR A 186 -9.07 18.00 3.20
N GLU A 187 -10.12 18.83 3.26
CA GLU A 187 -10.89 19.13 4.49
C GLU A 187 -11.44 17.88 5.22
N TRP A 188 -11.45 16.73 4.52
CA TRP A 188 -11.88 15.42 5.03
C TRP A 188 -10.78 14.64 5.76
N SER A 189 -9.55 15.09 5.68
CA SER A 189 -8.42 14.45 6.35
C SER A 189 -8.11 15.20 7.63
N GLY A 190 -8.29 14.55 8.77
CA GLY A 190 -7.73 15.04 10.03
C GLY A 190 -6.20 15.16 9.91
N PRO A 191 -5.54 15.85 10.84
CA PRO A 191 -4.09 16.10 10.79
C PRO A 191 -3.28 14.81 10.66
N ASP A 192 -3.75 13.71 11.21
CA ASP A 192 -3.05 12.42 11.25
C ASP A 192 -3.43 11.49 10.08
N HIS A 193 -4.23 11.97 9.13
CA HIS A 193 -4.82 11.11 8.10
C HIS A 193 -3.79 10.36 7.24
N TYR A 194 -2.65 10.99 6.98
CA TYR A 194 -1.57 10.45 6.16
C TYR A 194 -0.42 9.85 6.96
N GLU A 195 -0.48 9.92 8.29
CA GLU A 195 0.57 9.33 9.11
C GLU A 195 0.62 7.81 8.93
N LEU A 196 1.83 7.29 8.93
CA LEU A 196 2.12 5.88 9.13
C LEU A 196 2.70 5.71 10.52
N ARG A 197 2.20 4.73 11.25
CA ARG A 197 2.67 4.37 12.59
C ARG A 197 3.16 2.95 12.60
N PHE A 198 4.14 2.67 13.41
CA PHE A 198 4.72 1.35 13.54
C PHE A 198 4.79 0.89 14.99
N THR A 199 4.85 -0.42 15.17
CA THR A 199 5.11 -1.05 16.46
C THR A 199 5.91 -2.32 16.27
N GLN A 200 6.62 -2.72 17.33
CA GLN A 200 7.30 -4.01 17.39
C GLN A 200 6.69 -4.85 18.50
N ARG A 201 6.33 -6.08 18.18
CA ARG A 201 5.76 -7.06 19.10
C ARG A 201 6.62 -8.31 19.10
N GLY A 202 7.59 -8.36 20.01
CA GLY A 202 8.61 -9.39 19.98
C GLY A 202 9.48 -9.27 18.72
N GLU A 203 9.42 -10.29 17.85
CA GLU A 203 10.15 -10.35 16.58
C GLU A 203 9.29 -9.86 15.39
N ASP A 204 8.03 -9.52 15.63
CA ASP A 204 7.13 -9.02 14.61
C ASP A 204 7.22 -7.50 14.52
N PHE A 205 7.43 -6.97 13.32
CA PHE A 205 7.37 -5.55 13.02
C PHE A 205 6.11 -5.24 12.23
N LEU A 206 5.33 -4.28 12.70
CA LEU A 206 4.08 -3.86 12.07
C LEU A 206 4.13 -2.38 11.72
N ILE A 207 3.55 -2.01 10.58
CA ILE A 207 3.38 -0.62 10.16
C ILE A 207 2.03 -0.43 9.51
N ALA A 208 1.33 0.64 9.85
CA ALA A 208 -0.03 0.91 9.35
C ALA A 208 -0.35 2.40 9.26
N SER A 209 -1.34 2.71 8.42
CA SER A 209 -2.04 3.98 8.46
C SER A 209 -2.78 4.16 9.79
N THR A 210 -3.00 5.40 10.18
CA THR A 210 -3.80 5.79 11.36
C THR A 210 -5.31 5.60 11.17
N GLY A 211 -6.10 5.96 12.19
CA GLY A 211 -7.56 6.08 12.11
C GLY A 211 -8.34 4.93 12.76
N TRP A 212 -7.67 3.98 13.42
CA TRP A 212 -8.32 2.79 14.02
C TRP A 212 -7.87 2.54 15.49
N GLY A 213 -7.38 3.56 16.15
CA GLY A 213 -7.01 3.50 17.57
C GLY A 213 -5.57 3.04 17.84
N ASN A 214 -4.69 3.02 16.83
CA ASN A 214 -3.26 2.73 16.97
C ASN A 214 -2.45 3.94 17.49
N THR A 215 -3.00 4.67 18.46
CA THR A 215 -2.41 5.89 19.01
C THR A 215 -1.18 5.63 19.88
N ASP A 216 -1.03 4.41 20.39
CA ASP A 216 0.11 3.91 21.14
C ASP A 216 1.28 3.42 20.29
N TRP A 217 1.09 3.33 18.97
CA TRP A 217 2.17 3.05 18.02
C TRP A 217 3.02 4.30 17.78
N GLN A 218 4.30 4.10 17.47
CA GLN A 218 5.25 5.17 17.15
C GLN A 218 5.03 5.72 15.75
#